data_4f051b35660fc41589dc0c0bd007a606
#
_entry.id   4f051b35660fc41589dc0c0bd007a606
#
_cell.length_a   1.000
_cell.length_b   1.000
_cell.length_c   1.000
_cell.angle_alpha   90.00
_cell.angle_beta   90.00
_cell.angle_gamma   90.00
#
_symmetry.space_group_name_H-M   'P 1'
#
loop_
_entity.id
_entity.type
_entity.pdbx_description
1 polymer ?
#
loop_
_entity_poly.entity_id
_entity_poly.type
_entity_poly.pdbx_seq_one_letter_code
_entity_poly.pdbx_strand_id
1 'polypeptide(L)'
;MLRGEKIALRARSEADVPVLHAELHEDVATRSRADSRPWRPIASGQGSPYAVAEPSDGAAVFSVERLSDGELAGEALLWNIDLHNRVAHIGISLRPSHRGCGLGTDVVAVLCRYAFAILGLHRLQIETLADNLAMQRAAMHSGFVVEGTLRHSAWVEAEFVDEVVLGLLATEWRMT
;
A
#
# COMPACT_ATOMS: atom_id res chain seq x y z
N MET A 1 6.95 -10.19 -12.10
CA MET A 1 5.91 -10.56 -11.10
C MET A 1 6.60 -11.04 -9.84
N LEU A 2 6.26 -10.45 -8.71
CA LEU A 2 6.73 -10.88 -7.38
C LEU A 2 5.65 -11.77 -6.77
N ARG A 3 6.00 -12.96 -6.28
CA ARG A 3 5.02 -13.91 -5.73
C ARG A 3 5.15 -14.03 -4.22
N GLY A 4 4.04 -13.94 -3.52
CA GLY A 4 3.83 -14.34 -2.14
C GLY A 4 3.21 -15.74 -2.04
N GLU A 5 2.60 -16.01 -0.90
CA GLU A 5 1.87 -17.27 -0.67
C GLU A 5 0.45 -17.23 -1.27
N LYS A 6 -0.24 -16.07 -1.14
CA LYS A 6 -1.64 -15.87 -1.54
C LYS A 6 -1.80 -14.89 -2.69
N ILE A 7 -0.79 -14.02 -2.90
CA ILE A 7 -0.85 -12.97 -3.91
C ILE A 7 0.37 -12.98 -4.82
N ALA A 8 0.19 -12.30 -5.95
CA ALA A 8 1.29 -11.82 -6.78
C ALA A 8 1.19 -10.31 -6.94
N LEU A 9 2.34 -9.64 -6.94
CA LEU A 9 2.46 -8.24 -7.34
C LEU A 9 2.96 -8.20 -8.79
N ARG A 10 2.18 -7.61 -9.67
CA ARG A 10 2.51 -7.46 -11.09
C ARG A 10 2.40 -6.02 -11.55
N ALA A 11 2.96 -5.73 -12.71
CA ALA A 11 2.74 -4.46 -13.37
C ALA A 11 1.24 -4.22 -13.57
N ARG A 12 0.81 -2.98 -13.41
CA ARG A 12 -0.56 -2.56 -13.70
C ARG A 12 -0.84 -2.65 -15.19
N SER A 13 -2.02 -3.11 -15.55
CA SER A 13 -2.53 -3.09 -16.92
C SER A 13 -3.66 -2.08 -17.06
N GLU A 14 -3.93 -1.66 -18.30
CA GLU A 14 -5.06 -0.76 -18.59
C GLU A 14 -6.41 -1.35 -18.17
N ALA A 15 -6.54 -2.68 -18.18
CA ALA A 15 -7.75 -3.36 -17.72
C ALA A 15 -7.99 -3.25 -16.20
N ASP A 16 -6.94 -3.04 -15.40
CA ASP A 16 -7.05 -2.87 -13.95
C ASP A 16 -7.62 -1.50 -13.58
N VAL A 17 -7.36 -0.49 -14.40
CA VAL A 17 -7.65 0.92 -14.10
C VAL A 17 -9.13 1.16 -13.78
N PRO A 18 -10.10 0.75 -14.61
CA PRO A 18 -11.51 1.00 -14.33
C PRO A 18 -12.00 0.28 -13.06
N VAL A 19 -11.47 -0.90 -12.77
CA VAL A 19 -11.86 -1.68 -11.58
C VAL A 19 -11.35 -1.02 -10.30
N LEU A 20 -10.06 -0.67 -10.27
CA LEU A 20 -9.46 0.02 -9.11
C LEU A 20 -10.07 1.40 -8.92
N HIS A 21 -10.36 2.12 -10.02
CA HIS A 21 -10.98 3.43 -9.96
C HIS A 21 -12.39 3.35 -9.34
N ALA A 22 -13.25 2.45 -9.83
CA ALA A 22 -14.61 2.31 -9.32
C ALA A 22 -14.66 1.89 -7.85
N GLU A 23 -13.81 0.97 -7.42
CA GLU A 23 -13.89 0.41 -6.06
C GLU A 23 -13.03 1.13 -5.02
N LEU A 24 -11.99 1.89 -5.44
CA LEU A 24 -11.07 2.53 -4.51
C LEU A 24 -11.06 4.06 -4.61
N HIS A 25 -11.51 4.66 -5.74
CA HIS A 25 -11.59 6.11 -5.87
C HIS A 25 -13.01 6.64 -5.78
N GLU A 26 -13.98 6.01 -6.46
CA GLU A 26 -15.38 6.47 -6.47
C GLU A 26 -16.08 6.20 -5.13
N ASP A 27 -15.63 5.22 -4.35
CA ASP A 27 -16.02 5.07 -2.96
C ASP A 27 -15.29 6.13 -2.10
N VAL A 28 -15.95 7.28 -1.92
CA VAL A 28 -15.39 8.44 -1.21
C VAL A 28 -15.00 8.10 0.22
N ALA A 29 -15.79 7.28 0.92
CA ALA A 29 -15.51 6.87 2.29
C ALA A 29 -14.23 6.02 2.36
N THR A 30 -14.10 5.02 1.49
CA THR A 30 -12.86 4.23 1.37
C THR A 30 -11.66 5.12 0.99
N ARG A 31 -11.84 6.02 0.02
CA ARG A 31 -10.77 6.90 -0.45
C ARG A 31 -10.28 7.85 0.62
N SER A 32 -11.17 8.48 1.37
CA SER A 32 -10.80 9.44 2.43
C SER A 32 -10.01 8.80 3.57
N ARG A 33 -10.14 7.49 3.75
CA ARG A 33 -9.37 6.72 4.74
C ARG A 33 -8.04 6.16 4.21
N ALA A 34 -7.86 6.15 2.91
CA ALA A 34 -6.70 5.55 2.25
C ALA A 34 -5.67 6.59 1.75
N ASP A 35 -6.04 7.85 1.66
CA ASP A 35 -5.19 8.91 1.10
C ASP A 35 -5.33 10.20 1.89
N SER A 36 -4.22 10.83 2.21
CA SER A 36 -4.17 12.13 2.89
C SER A 36 -4.62 13.31 2.02
N ARG A 37 -4.75 13.10 0.71
CA ARG A 37 -5.23 14.12 -0.22
C ARG A 37 -6.76 14.13 -0.27
N PRO A 38 -7.40 15.31 -0.36
CA PRO A 38 -8.84 15.39 -0.47
C PRO A 38 -9.32 14.69 -1.75
N TRP A 39 -10.44 13.97 -1.63
CA TRP A 39 -11.10 13.40 -2.79
C TRP A 39 -11.49 14.49 -3.79
N ARG A 40 -11.33 14.20 -5.05
CA ARG A 40 -11.76 15.04 -6.18
C ARG A 40 -12.48 14.20 -7.22
N PRO A 41 -13.51 14.74 -7.89
CA PRO A 41 -14.17 14.05 -8.99
C PRO A 41 -13.21 13.96 -10.18
N ILE A 42 -12.68 12.78 -10.41
CA ILE A 42 -11.75 12.47 -11.51
C ILE A 42 -12.37 11.33 -12.31
N ALA A 43 -12.41 11.45 -13.62
CA ALA A 43 -12.87 10.38 -14.48
C ALA A 43 -11.87 9.21 -14.51
N SER A 44 -12.39 8.00 -14.69
CA SER A 44 -11.57 6.82 -14.96
C SER A 44 -10.75 7.02 -16.26
N GLY A 45 -9.58 6.40 -16.35
CA GLY A 45 -8.66 6.51 -17.47
C GLY A 45 -7.34 7.19 -17.09
N GLN A 46 -6.72 7.92 -18.00
CA GLN A 46 -5.39 8.52 -17.79
C GLN A 46 -5.31 9.53 -16.64
N GLY A 47 -6.42 10.17 -16.27
CA GLY A 47 -6.49 11.06 -15.12
C GLY A 47 -6.70 10.34 -13.77
N SER A 48 -7.00 9.06 -13.78
CA SER A 48 -7.23 8.26 -12.58
C SER A 48 -5.97 8.20 -11.70
N PRO A 49 -6.11 8.24 -10.37
CA PRO A 49 -5.00 7.93 -9.46
C PRO A 49 -4.42 6.52 -9.67
N TYR A 50 -5.19 5.66 -10.33
CA TYR A 50 -4.83 4.28 -10.65
C TYR A 50 -4.39 4.09 -12.10
N ALA A 51 -4.20 5.15 -12.87
CA ALA A 51 -3.71 5.05 -14.25
C ALA A 51 -2.38 4.29 -14.32
N VAL A 52 -2.13 3.67 -15.46
CA VAL A 52 -0.81 3.09 -15.74
C VAL A 52 0.18 4.25 -15.85
N ALA A 53 1.19 4.23 -14.99
CA ALA A 53 2.22 5.25 -14.95
C ALA A 53 3.51 4.74 -15.56
N GLU A 54 4.30 5.66 -16.13
CA GLU A 54 5.66 5.36 -16.55
C GLU A 54 6.53 4.97 -15.32
N PRO A 55 7.49 4.06 -15.49
CA PRO A 55 8.43 3.71 -14.43
C PRO A 55 9.15 4.93 -13.88
N SER A 56 9.34 4.97 -12.57
CA SER A 56 9.95 6.09 -11.86
C SER A 56 10.86 5.57 -10.76
N ASP A 57 11.96 6.26 -10.48
CA ASP A 57 12.85 5.92 -9.37
C ASP A 57 12.21 6.27 -8.01
N GLY A 58 11.22 7.14 -7.98
CA GLY A 58 10.56 7.60 -6.76
C GLY A 58 9.39 6.72 -6.30
N ALA A 59 8.91 5.80 -7.14
CA ALA A 59 7.80 4.92 -6.79
C ALA A 59 7.81 3.62 -7.60
N ALA A 60 7.33 2.55 -6.97
CA ALA A 60 7.05 1.27 -7.62
C ALA A 60 5.60 0.89 -7.32
N VAL A 61 4.76 0.85 -8.36
CA VAL A 61 3.32 0.62 -8.25
C VAL A 61 2.95 -0.73 -8.86
N PHE A 62 2.17 -1.50 -8.12
CA PHE A 62 1.76 -2.85 -8.50
C PHE A 62 0.26 -3.02 -8.43
N SER A 63 -0.28 -3.84 -9.31
CA SER A 63 -1.58 -4.49 -9.10
C SER A 63 -1.38 -5.75 -8.27
N VAL A 64 -2.25 -5.93 -7.28
CA VAL A 64 -2.29 -7.13 -6.43
C VAL A 64 -3.23 -8.14 -7.08
N GLU A 65 -2.71 -9.31 -7.43
CA GLU A 65 -3.47 -10.42 -7.97
C GLU A 65 -3.58 -11.53 -6.94
N ARG A 66 -4.78 -12.04 -6.69
CA ARG A 66 -4.99 -13.19 -5.81
C ARG A 66 -4.65 -14.48 -6.57
N LEU A 67 -3.76 -15.30 -6.00
CA LEU A 67 -3.25 -16.51 -6.69
C LEU A 67 -4.26 -17.62 -6.85
N SER A 68 -5.31 -17.69 -6.02
CA SER A 68 -6.29 -18.77 -6.06
C SER A 68 -7.17 -18.76 -7.31
N ASP A 69 -7.39 -17.60 -7.91
CA ASP A 69 -8.32 -17.41 -9.04
C ASP A 69 -7.85 -16.38 -10.07
N GLY A 70 -6.72 -15.71 -9.82
CA GLY A 70 -6.19 -14.68 -10.71
C GLY A 70 -6.95 -13.35 -10.64
N GLU A 71 -7.86 -13.16 -9.68
CA GLU A 71 -8.60 -11.89 -9.55
C GLU A 71 -7.72 -10.73 -9.09
N LEU A 72 -7.97 -9.56 -9.65
CA LEU A 72 -7.39 -8.31 -9.18
C LEU A 72 -7.92 -8.02 -7.77
N ALA A 73 -7.03 -8.02 -6.78
CA ALA A 73 -7.38 -7.81 -5.38
C ALA A 73 -7.17 -6.37 -4.89
N GLY A 74 -6.41 -5.57 -5.62
CA GLY A 74 -6.13 -4.20 -5.22
C GLY A 74 -4.84 -3.64 -5.79
N GLU A 75 -4.30 -2.67 -5.07
CA GLU A 75 -3.05 -1.98 -5.37
C GLU A 75 -2.07 -2.12 -4.20
N ALA A 76 -0.79 -2.19 -4.54
CA ALA A 76 0.31 -2.10 -3.59
C ALA A 76 1.43 -1.23 -4.16
N LEU A 77 2.10 -0.45 -3.33
CA LEU A 77 3.16 0.43 -3.81
C LEU A 77 4.25 0.65 -2.75
N LEU A 78 5.45 0.89 -3.26
CA LEU A 78 6.46 1.68 -2.57
C LEU A 78 6.39 3.10 -3.14
N TRP A 79 6.37 4.09 -2.27
CA TRP A 79 6.36 5.50 -2.67
C TRP A 79 7.37 6.29 -1.84
N ASN A 80 7.67 7.51 -2.29
CA ASN A 80 8.71 8.34 -1.69
C ASN A 80 10.04 7.57 -1.55
N ILE A 81 10.40 6.84 -2.59
CA ILE A 81 11.68 6.10 -2.63
C ILE A 81 12.81 7.11 -2.69
N ASP A 82 13.61 7.15 -1.64
CA ASP A 82 14.84 7.94 -1.55
C ASP A 82 16.03 6.99 -1.63
N LEU A 83 16.68 6.95 -2.79
CA LEU A 83 17.82 6.08 -3.02
C LEU A 83 19.09 6.54 -2.27
N HIS A 84 19.19 7.83 -1.92
CA HIS A 84 20.31 8.36 -1.14
C HIS A 84 20.24 7.89 0.32
N ASN A 85 19.09 8.10 0.96
CA ASN A 85 18.85 7.66 2.33
C ASN A 85 18.42 6.19 2.43
N ARG A 86 18.11 5.58 1.28
CA ARG A 86 17.69 4.17 1.15
C ARG A 86 16.43 3.86 1.96
N VAL A 87 15.42 4.73 1.85
CA VAL A 87 14.14 4.61 2.53
C VAL A 87 12.98 4.64 1.54
N ALA A 88 11.86 4.02 1.90
CA ALA A 88 10.60 4.13 1.18
C ALA A 88 9.41 3.94 2.11
N HIS A 89 8.24 4.35 1.64
CA HIS A 89 6.97 4.13 2.32
C HIS A 89 6.17 3.03 1.61
N ILE A 90 5.42 2.24 2.38
CA ILE A 90 4.50 1.23 1.86
C ILE A 90 3.08 1.80 1.85
N GLY A 91 2.38 1.62 0.72
CA GLY A 91 0.95 1.84 0.58
C GLY A 91 0.26 0.58 0.07
N ILE A 92 -0.93 0.29 0.63
CA ILE A 92 -1.76 -0.85 0.21
C ILE A 92 -3.22 -0.42 0.23
N SER A 93 -3.93 -0.69 -0.87
CA SER A 93 -5.37 -0.52 -0.97
C SER A 93 -5.99 -1.77 -1.56
N LEU A 94 -6.65 -2.58 -0.73
CA LEU A 94 -7.39 -3.76 -1.20
C LEU A 94 -8.84 -3.40 -1.50
N ARG A 95 -9.36 -3.98 -2.57
CA ARG A 95 -10.78 -3.93 -2.93
C ARG A 95 -11.62 -4.49 -1.77
N PRO A 96 -12.81 -3.92 -1.49
CA PRO A 96 -13.62 -4.32 -0.34
C PRO A 96 -13.84 -5.83 -0.22
N SER A 97 -14.13 -6.51 -1.34
CA SER A 97 -14.36 -7.96 -1.41
C SER A 97 -13.11 -8.82 -1.10
N HIS A 98 -11.93 -8.23 -1.06
CA HIS A 98 -10.65 -8.91 -0.86
C HIS A 98 -10.01 -8.59 0.51
N ARG A 99 -10.74 -7.89 1.38
CA ARG A 99 -10.28 -7.56 2.73
C ARG A 99 -10.57 -8.71 3.71
N GLY A 100 -9.84 -8.75 4.83
CA GLY A 100 -10.10 -9.69 5.92
C GLY A 100 -9.64 -11.14 5.69
N CYS A 101 -9.04 -11.47 4.56
CA CYS A 101 -8.58 -12.83 4.21
C CYS A 101 -7.05 -13.02 4.24
N GLY A 102 -6.34 -12.08 4.84
CA GLY A 102 -4.89 -12.16 5.05
C GLY A 102 -4.03 -11.76 3.85
N LEU A 103 -4.63 -11.22 2.77
CA LEU A 103 -3.86 -10.78 1.60
C LEU A 103 -2.94 -9.60 1.93
N GLY A 104 -3.40 -8.65 2.78
CA GLY A 104 -2.58 -7.50 3.16
C GLY A 104 -1.27 -7.88 3.86
N THR A 105 -1.28 -8.91 4.69
CA THR A 105 -0.07 -9.43 5.35
C THR A 105 0.92 -9.97 4.32
N ASP A 106 0.44 -10.76 3.37
CA ASP A 106 1.28 -11.31 2.32
C ASP A 106 1.82 -10.21 1.39
N VAL A 107 1.02 -9.18 1.08
CA VAL A 107 1.47 -7.99 0.32
C VAL A 107 2.61 -7.29 1.04
N VAL A 108 2.51 -7.04 2.35
CA VAL A 108 3.58 -6.40 3.14
C VAL A 108 4.86 -7.24 3.06
N ALA A 109 4.77 -8.56 3.26
CA ALA A 109 5.93 -9.46 3.20
C ALA A 109 6.61 -9.41 1.82
N VAL A 110 5.84 -9.42 0.73
CA VAL A 110 6.38 -9.34 -0.64
C VAL A 110 7.02 -7.98 -0.91
N LEU A 111 6.41 -6.88 -0.45
CA LEU A 111 7.00 -5.54 -0.59
C LEU A 111 8.30 -5.39 0.23
N CYS A 112 8.36 -5.95 1.44
CA CYS A 112 9.60 -5.98 2.22
C CYS A 112 10.73 -6.71 1.48
N ARG A 113 10.42 -7.88 0.91
CA ARG A 113 11.41 -8.63 0.11
C ARG A 113 11.87 -7.83 -1.11
N TYR A 114 10.96 -7.18 -1.83
CA TYR A 114 11.29 -6.34 -2.95
C TYR A 114 12.18 -5.16 -2.54
N ALA A 115 11.81 -4.45 -1.49
CA ALA A 115 12.53 -3.29 -1.01
C ALA A 115 13.93 -3.63 -0.49
N PHE A 116 14.05 -4.62 0.37
CA PHE A 116 15.33 -4.94 1.02
C PHE A 116 16.25 -5.80 0.14
N ALA A 117 15.71 -6.85 -0.48
CA ALA A 117 16.54 -7.80 -1.22
C ALA A 117 16.80 -7.39 -2.67
N ILE A 118 15.88 -6.63 -3.32
CA ILE A 118 16.03 -6.25 -4.73
C ILE A 118 16.49 -4.80 -4.86
N LEU A 119 15.82 -3.85 -4.18
CA LEU A 119 16.22 -2.44 -4.25
C LEU A 119 17.36 -2.07 -3.31
N GLY A 120 17.68 -2.92 -2.32
CA GLY A 120 18.74 -2.66 -1.35
C GLY A 120 18.42 -1.50 -0.40
N LEU A 121 17.16 -1.24 -0.14
CA LEU A 121 16.76 -0.20 0.81
C LEU A 121 17.19 -0.59 2.22
N HIS A 122 17.28 0.42 3.11
CA HIS A 122 17.68 0.25 4.51
C HIS A 122 16.49 0.32 5.46
N ARG A 123 15.47 1.10 5.11
CA ARG A 123 14.31 1.35 5.98
C ARG A 123 13.02 1.37 5.17
N LEU A 124 11.98 0.79 5.75
CA LEU A 124 10.60 0.95 5.29
C LEU A 124 9.75 1.62 6.36
N GLN A 125 8.80 2.42 5.92
CA GLN A 125 7.85 3.11 6.77
C GLN A 125 6.41 2.85 6.31
N ILE A 126 5.51 2.78 7.28
CA ILE A 126 4.06 2.73 7.07
C ILE A 126 3.44 3.81 7.94
N GLU A 127 2.60 4.65 7.34
CA GLU A 127 1.72 5.56 8.03
C GLU A 127 0.28 5.11 7.80
N THR A 128 -0.48 4.99 8.85
CA THR A 128 -1.87 4.53 8.76
C THR A 128 -2.71 5.11 9.89
N LEU A 129 -4.02 5.23 9.66
CA LEU A 129 -4.94 5.71 10.68
C LEU A 129 -4.85 4.84 11.93
N ALA A 130 -4.94 5.46 13.11
CA ALA A 130 -4.77 4.76 14.39
C ALA A 130 -5.84 3.68 14.62
N ASP A 131 -7.00 3.78 14.00
CA ASP A 131 -8.07 2.78 14.04
C ASP A 131 -7.95 1.69 12.95
N ASN A 132 -6.99 1.83 12.01
CA ASN A 132 -6.74 0.81 10.98
C ASN A 132 -5.92 -0.36 11.56
N LEU A 133 -6.54 -1.12 12.46
CA LEU A 133 -5.90 -2.24 13.14
C LEU A 133 -5.48 -3.37 12.17
N ALA A 134 -6.15 -3.47 11.02
CA ALA A 134 -5.81 -4.47 10.00
C ALA A 134 -4.43 -4.21 9.41
N MET A 135 -4.13 -2.96 9.02
CA MET A 135 -2.82 -2.57 8.49
C MET A 135 -1.72 -2.68 9.56
N GLN A 136 -2.00 -2.22 10.77
CA GLN A 136 -1.04 -2.33 11.88
C GLN A 136 -0.66 -3.79 12.16
N ARG A 137 -1.63 -4.71 12.20
CA ARG A 137 -1.38 -6.15 12.39
C ARG A 137 -0.58 -6.75 11.24
N ALA A 138 -0.91 -6.40 10.00
CA ALA A 138 -0.17 -6.85 8.82
C ALA A 138 1.29 -6.40 8.86
N ALA A 139 1.54 -5.14 9.22
CA ALA A 139 2.87 -4.57 9.38
C ALA A 139 3.66 -5.26 10.51
N MET A 140 3.07 -5.36 11.71
CA MET A 140 3.72 -5.99 12.86
C MET A 140 4.04 -7.47 12.61
N HIS A 141 3.19 -8.19 11.88
CA HIS A 141 3.47 -9.57 11.47
C HIS A 141 4.73 -9.69 10.60
N SER A 142 5.04 -8.67 9.82
CA SER A 142 6.26 -8.58 9.00
C SER A 142 7.47 -7.98 9.73
N GLY A 143 7.33 -7.70 11.04
CA GLY A 143 8.42 -7.20 11.89
C GLY A 143 8.46 -5.70 12.08
N PHE A 144 7.51 -4.94 11.55
CA PHE A 144 7.44 -3.51 11.83
C PHE A 144 7.17 -3.23 13.30
N VAL A 145 7.75 -2.18 13.82
CA VAL A 145 7.51 -1.67 15.17
C VAL A 145 6.84 -0.30 15.10
N VAL A 146 5.97 -0.01 16.07
CA VAL A 146 5.37 1.32 16.22
C VAL A 146 6.44 2.29 16.71
N GLU A 147 6.66 3.37 15.99
CA GLU A 147 7.66 4.39 16.32
C GLU A 147 7.02 5.67 16.86
N GLY A 148 5.73 5.89 16.60
CA GLY A 148 5.04 7.06 17.10
C GLY A 148 3.60 7.18 16.65
N THR A 149 2.94 8.20 17.21
CA THR A 149 1.58 8.60 16.85
C THR A 149 1.59 10.08 16.48
N LEU A 150 1.08 10.38 15.31
CA LEU A 150 0.84 11.72 14.83
C LEU A 150 -0.58 12.14 15.25
N ARG A 151 -0.67 12.99 16.26
CA ARG A 151 -1.97 13.39 16.81
C ARG A 151 -2.70 14.32 15.85
N HIS A 152 -3.99 13.99 15.53
CA HIS A 152 -4.86 14.80 14.67
C HIS A 152 -4.23 15.13 13.31
N SER A 153 -3.52 14.20 12.73
CA SER A 153 -2.77 14.42 11.48
C SER A 153 -3.59 14.15 10.21
N ALA A 154 -4.65 13.38 10.31
CA ALA A 154 -5.51 13.06 9.17
C ALA A 154 -6.91 13.63 9.34
N TRP A 155 -7.46 14.19 8.25
CA TRP A 155 -8.84 14.67 8.18
C TRP A 155 -9.71 13.62 7.47
N VAL A 156 -10.60 12.97 8.22
CA VAL A 156 -11.45 11.88 7.73
C VAL A 156 -12.88 12.11 8.19
N GLU A 157 -13.82 12.16 7.25
CA GLU A 157 -15.26 12.26 7.53
C GLU A 157 -15.64 13.36 8.55
N ALA A 158 -15.09 14.55 8.36
CA ALA A 158 -15.31 15.74 9.21
C ALA A 158 -14.69 15.65 10.62
N GLU A 159 -13.72 14.76 10.84
CA GLU A 159 -12.99 14.64 12.09
C GLU A 159 -11.47 14.60 11.87
N PHE A 160 -10.71 15.16 12.81
CA PHE A 160 -9.27 14.92 12.87
C PHE A 160 -9.01 13.61 13.62
N VAL A 161 -8.30 12.70 12.98
CA VAL A 161 -7.93 11.42 13.56
C VAL A 161 -6.40 11.30 13.66
N ASP A 162 -5.95 10.44 14.56
CA ASP A 162 -4.54 10.16 14.73
C ASP A 162 -4.04 9.19 13.64
N GLU A 163 -2.76 9.30 13.31
CA GLU A 163 -2.05 8.29 12.50
C GLU A 163 -0.95 7.64 13.33
N VAL A 164 -0.69 6.37 13.04
CA VAL A 164 0.40 5.60 13.63
C VAL A 164 1.50 5.45 12.59
N VAL A 165 2.73 5.72 13.00
CA VAL A 165 3.94 5.51 12.21
C VAL A 165 4.59 4.21 12.65
N LEU A 166 4.82 3.31 11.69
CA LEU A 166 5.52 2.04 11.91
C LEU A 166 6.76 2.01 11.01
N GLY A 167 7.87 1.50 11.55
CA GLY A 167 9.13 1.38 10.84
C GLY A 167 9.68 -0.04 10.88
N LEU A 168 10.45 -0.40 9.85
CA LEU A 168 11.21 -1.64 9.80
C LEU A 168 12.58 -1.38 9.17
N LEU A 169 13.65 -1.82 9.83
CA LEU A 169 15.01 -1.73 9.31
C LEU A 169 15.40 -3.03 8.60
N ALA A 170 16.23 -2.92 7.57
CA ALA A 170 16.75 -4.09 6.85
C ALA A 170 17.48 -5.09 7.77
N THR A 171 18.13 -4.61 8.85
CA THR A 171 18.81 -5.43 9.86
C THR A 171 17.86 -6.20 10.77
N GLU A 172 16.62 -5.77 10.88
CA GLU A 172 15.56 -6.41 11.69
C GLU A 172 14.73 -7.38 10.85
N TRP A 173 14.68 -7.14 9.54
CA TRP A 173 13.89 -7.96 8.63
C TRP A 173 14.41 -9.39 8.56
N ARG A 174 13.50 -10.35 8.64
CA ARG A 174 13.77 -11.77 8.44
C ARG A 174 13.03 -12.23 7.19
N MET A 175 13.76 -12.83 6.27
CA MET A 175 13.14 -13.46 5.10
C MET A 175 12.40 -14.71 5.58
N THR A 176 11.07 -14.62 5.61
CA THR A 176 10.18 -15.75 5.88
C THR A 176 9.85 -16.48 4.59
#